data_cb322287f80956e640ccccdc2d3a8362
#
_entry.id   cb322287f80956e640ccccdc2d3a8362
#
_cell.length_a   1.000
_cell.length_b   1.000
_cell.length_c   1.000
_cell.angle_alpha   90.00
_cell.angle_beta   90.00
_cell.angle_gamma   90.00
#
_symmetry.space_group_name_H-M   'P 1'
#
loop_
_entity.id
_entity.type
_entity.pdbx_description
1 polymer ?
#
loop_
_entity_poly.entity_id
_entity_poly.type
_entity_poly.pdbx_seq_one_letter_code
_entity_poly.pdbx_strand_id
1 'polypeptide(L)'
;NTAAEKKMLDYFRMVAGEDGKKGGGIEVLGRNIDTVRRGHGVIWFEFRTLCGGPRSQNDYLEIARGYHTVLLSHVPQMNRHQASEARRFTWLVDVFYDHKVKLIVTADCAADALYTEGTQAGEFARTVSRLTEMNSREYLAQPHIAG
;
A
#
# COMPACT_ATOMS: atom_id res chain seq x y z
N ASN A 1 -11.14 3.34 11.60
CA ASN A 1 -11.67 4.04 12.75
C ASN A 1 -10.64 5.05 13.27
N THR A 2 -11.05 5.89 14.20
CA THR A 2 -10.21 6.97 14.73
C THR A 2 -8.91 6.48 15.36
N ALA A 3 -8.97 5.36 16.07
CA ALA A 3 -7.78 4.79 16.72
C ALA A 3 -6.77 4.28 15.69
N ALA A 4 -7.24 3.64 14.63
CA ALA A 4 -6.36 3.16 13.56
C ALA A 4 -5.74 4.33 12.79
N GLU A 5 -6.52 5.37 12.51
CA GLU A 5 -6.02 6.57 11.84
C GLU A 5 -4.96 7.28 12.68
N LYS A 6 -5.16 7.35 13.99
CA LYS A 6 -4.17 7.93 14.89
C LYS A 6 -2.86 7.16 14.86
N LYS A 7 -2.93 5.83 14.90
CA LYS A 7 -1.74 4.98 14.81
C LYS A 7 -1.01 5.18 13.49
N MET A 8 -1.74 5.30 12.40
CA MET A 8 -1.15 5.56 11.08
C MET A 8 -0.44 6.92 11.07
N LEU A 9 -1.05 7.94 11.62
CA LEU A 9 -0.45 9.27 11.69
C LEU A 9 0.81 9.26 12.56
N ASP A 10 0.76 8.61 13.71
CA ASP A 10 1.92 8.49 14.60
C ASP A 10 3.07 7.77 13.89
N TYR A 11 2.76 6.69 13.17
CA TYR A 11 3.74 5.96 12.39
C TYR A 11 4.34 6.83 11.28
N PHE A 12 3.48 7.56 10.56
CA PHE A 12 3.93 8.47 9.51
C PHE A 12 4.95 9.48 10.06
N ARG A 13 4.60 10.13 11.17
CA ARG A 13 5.46 11.12 11.82
C ARG A 13 6.79 10.53 12.26
N MET A 14 6.75 9.32 12.82
CA MET A 14 7.95 8.63 13.26
C MET A 14 8.89 8.34 12.10
N VAL A 15 8.38 7.80 11.01
CA VAL A 15 9.19 7.39 9.86
C VAL A 15 9.65 8.59 9.03
N ALA A 16 8.78 9.56 8.83
CA ALA A 16 9.10 10.76 8.06
C ALA A 16 9.98 11.75 8.82
N GLY A 17 9.93 11.71 10.15
CA GLY A 17 10.64 12.68 10.98
C GLY A 17 9.98 14.06 10.99
N GLU A 18 8.77 14.17 10.44
CA GLU A 18 8.01 15.41 10.29
C GLU A 18 6.52 15.11 10.14
N ASP A 19 5.68 16.13 10.21
CA ASP A 19 4.24 15.97 9.98
C ASP A 19 3.89 15.77 8.52
N GLY A 20 4.70 16.26 7.61
CA GLY A 20 4.39 16.24 6.19
C GLY A 20 3.24 17.19 5.83
N LYS A 21 2.70 17.01 4.64
CA LYS A 21 1.58 17.81 4.13
C LYS A 21 0.32 16.96 4.07
N LYS A 22 -0.74 17.42 4.72
CA LYS A 22 -2.03 16.75 4.70
C LYS A 22 -2.73 17.00 3.37
N GLY A 23 -3.30 15.93 2.79
CA GLY A 23 -4.06 16.02 1.54
C GLY A 23 -3.17 16.31 0.33
N GLY A 24 -3.80 16.88 -0.69
CA GLY A 24 -3.13 17.13 -1.97
C GLY A 24 -2.95 15.86 -2.77
N GLY A 25 -2.01 15.87 -3.69
CA GLY A 25 -1.77 14.73 -4.53
C GLY A 25 -0.38 14.74 -5.13
N ILE A 26 -0.07 13.67 -5.83
CA ILE A 26 1.16 13.55 -6.60
C ILE A 26 0.81 13.24 -8.04
N GLU A 27 1.68 13.63 -8.96
CA GLU A 27 1.55 13.26 -10.36
C GLU A 27 2.29 11.96 -10.62
N VAL A 28 1.58 10.97 -11.16
CA VAL A 28 2.14 9.68 -11.52
C VAL A 28 1.75 9.40 -12.96
N LEU A 29 2.73 9.33 -13.86
CA LEU A 29 2.51 9.04 -15.27
C LEU A 29 1.43 9.96 -15.90
N GLY A 30 1.49 11.25 -15.58
CA GLY A 30 0.59 12.26 -16.13
C GLY A 30 -0.77 12.35 -15.46
N ARG A 31 -1.02 11.58 -14.40
CA ARG A 31 -2.29 11.62 -13.67
C ARG A 31 -2.06 12.01 -12.21
N ASN A 32 -2.98 12.80 -11.68
CA ASN A 32 -2.94 13.14 -10.26
C ASN A 32 -3.52 11.99 -9.42
N ILE A 33 -2.81 11.62 -8.37
CA ILE A 33 -3.29 10.64 -7.39
C ILE A 33 -3.38 11.34 -6.04
N ASP A 34 -4.59 11.38 -5.48
CA ASP A 34 -4.84 12.03 -4.20
C ASP A 34 -4.16 11.27 -3.06
N THR A 35 -3.64 12.01 -2.09
CA THR A 35 -2.97 11.44 -0.92
C THR A 35 -3.71 11.86 0.35
N VAL A 36 -3.61 11.00 1.38
CA VAL A 36 -4.04 11.38 2.73
C VAL A 36 -3.00 12.32 3.33
N ARG A 37 -1.73 11.97 3.16
CA ARG A 37 -0.60 12.75 3.67
C ARG A 37 0.66 12.37 2.90
N ARG A 38 1.56 13.32 2.71
CA ARG A 38 2.82 13.09 2.02
C ARG A 38 3.96 13.82 2.70
N GLY A 39 5.10 13.16 2.75
CA GLY A 39 6.33 13.70 3.31
C GLY A 39 7.51 13.29 2.46
N HIS A 40 8.71 13.53 2.96
CA HIS A 40 9.92 13.16 2.25
C HIS A 40 10.15 11.64 2.36
N GLY A 41 9.99 10.95 1.25
CA GLY A 41 10.18 9.50 1.18
C GLY A 41 9.04 8.67 1.78
N VAL A 42 8.02 9.30 2.35
CA VAL A 42 6.88 8.62 2.98
C VAL A 42 5.58 9.18 2.41
N ILE A 43 4.66 8.30 2.04
CA ILE A 43 3.40 8.72 1.44
C ILE A 43 2.27 7.83 1.93
N TRP A 44 1.08 8.40 2.05
CA TRP A 44 -0.10 7.73 2.60
C TRP A 44 -1.28 7.89 1.67
N PHE A 45 -1.86 6.75 1.26
CA PHE A 45 -3.02 6.70 0.37
C PHE A 45 -4.18 5.95 1.01
N GLU A 46 -5.39 6.27 0.56
CA GLU A 46 -6.55 5.41 0.76
C GLU A 46 -6.50 4.26 -0.25
N PHE A 47 -6.93 3.08 0.18
CA PHE A 47 -6.98 1.91 -0.71
C PHE A 47 -7.80 2.20 -1.97
N ARG A 48 -8.98 2.80 -1.83
CA ARG A 48 -9.86 3.04 -2.98
C ARG A 48 -9.23 3.99 -4.00
N THR A 49 -8.41 4.92 -3.56
CA THR A 49 -7.69 5.84 -4.45
C THR A 49 -6.63 5.10 -5.25
N LEU A 50 -5.91 4.20 -4.60
CA LEU A 50 -4.76 3.55 -5.21
C LEU A 50 -5.11 2.24 -5.92
N CYS A 51 -6.14 1.53 -5.47
CA CYS A 51 -6.53 0.23 -6.01
C CYS A 51 -7.98 0.15 -6.48
N GLY A 52 -8.80 1.15 -6.18
CA GLY A 52 -10.24 1.11 -6.50
C GLY A 52 -10.59 1.51 -7.91
N GLY A 53 -9.69 2.14 -8.63
CA GLY A 53 -9.90 2.60 -10.00
C GLY A 53 -8.83 2.10 -10.96
N PRO A 54 -8.82 2.59 -12.20
CA PRO A 54 -7.88 2.09 -13.21
C PRO A 54 -6.46 2.51 -12.87
N ARG A 55 -5.68 1.54 -12.42
CA ARG A 55 -4.25 1.68 -12.15
C ARG A 55 -3.53 0.53 -12.81
N SER A 56 -2.25 0.73 -13.14
CA SER A 56 -1.40 -0.30 -13.70
C SER A 56 -0.21 -0.57 -12.79
N GLN A 57 0.50 -1.64 -13.09
CA GLN A 57 1.75 -1.95 -12.40
C GLN A 57 2.75 -0.79 -12.51
N ASN A 58 2.74 -0.07 -13.64
CA ASN A 58 3.64 1.06 -13.84
C ASN A 58 3.36 2.21 -12.87
N ASP A 59 2.10 2.43 -12.51
CA ASP A 59 1.75 3.44 -11.50
C ASP A 59 2.41 3.10 -10.16
N TYR A 60 2.32 1.84 -9.74
CA TYR A 60 2.91 1.40 -8.49
C TYR A 60 4.44 1.43 -8.54
N LEU A 61 5.02 1.12 -9.70
CA LEU A 61 6.47 1.20 -9.89
C LEU A 61 7.00 2.63 -9.72
N GLU A 62 6.29 3.62 -10.27
CA GLU A 62 6.68 5.02 -10.10
C GLU A 62 6.62 5.45 -8.64
N ILE A 63 5.59 5.02 -7.92
CA ILE A 63 5.49 5.29 -6.47
C ILE A 63 6.65 4.61 -5.73
N ALA A 64 6.95 3.36 -6.07
CA ALA A 64 8.04 2.62 -5.43
C ALA A 64 9.40 3.28 -5.64
N ARG A 65 9.61 3.95 -6.77
CA ARG A 65 10.86 4.66 -7.04
C ARG A 65 11.05 5.90 -6.19
N GLY A 66 9.95 6.58 -5.87
CA GLY A 66 9.99 7.87 -5.18
C GLY A 66 9.86 7.79 -3.67
N TYR A 67 9.40 6.67 -3.13
CA TYR A 67 9.08 6.56 -1.70
C TYR A 67 9.59 5.24 -1.13
N HIS A 68 10.21 5.32 0.03
CA HIS A 68 10.69 4.11 0.72
C HIS A 68 9.63 3.50 1.65
N THR A 69 8.58 4.26 1.96
CA THR A 69 7.51 3.80 2.86
C THR A 69 6.16 4.31 2.35
N VAL A 70 5.22 3.39 2.24
CA VAL A 70 3.85 3.69 1.82
C VAL A 70 2.89 3.22 2.91
N LEU A 71 1.99 4.11 3.32
CA LEU A 71 0.89 3.78 4.21
C LEU A 71 -0.36 3.64 3.36
N LEU A 72 -1.14 2.59 3.59
CA LEU A 72 -2.35 2.31 2.83
C LEU A 72 -3.49 2.00 3.80
N SER A 73 -4.48 2.87 3.86
CA SER A 73 -5.59 2.71 4.80
C SER A 73 -6.85 2.19 4.15
N HIS A 74 -7.67 1.54 4.98
CA HIS A 74 -8.99 1.05 4.63
C HIS A 74 -8.97 0.00 3.51
N VAL A 75 -8.06 -0.97 3.62
CA VAL A 75 -8.08 -2.14 2.74
C VAL A 75 -9.32 -2.97 3.11
N PRO A 76 -10.29 -3.13 2.20
CA PRO A 76 -11.53 -3.81 2.54
C PRO A 76 -11.38 -5.33 2.41
N GLN A 77 -12.28 -6.05 3.08
CA GLN A 77 -12.50 -7.43 2.72
C GLN A 77 -13.17 -7.45 1.34
N MET A 78 -12.55 -8.12 0.38
CA MET A 78 -13.03 -8.10 -1.00
C MET A 78 -13.82 -9.39 -1.30
N ASN A 79 -14.96 -9.23 -1.95
CA ASN A 79 -15.77 -10.36 -2.39
C ASN A 79 -15.45 -10.73 -3.83
N ARG A 80 -16.15 -11.74 -4.35
CA ARG A 80 -15.90 -12.24 -5.71
C ARG A 80 -16.16 -11.22 -6.81
N HIS A 81 -16.90 -10.14 -6.53
CA HIS A 81 -17.16 -9.09 -7.51
C HIS A 81 -16.07 -8.01 -7.53
N GLN A 82 -15.09 -8.13 -6.65
CA GLN A 82 -13.98 -7.19 -6.52
C GLN A 82 -12.64 -7.79 -6.98
N ALA A 83 -12.70 -8.69 -7.94
CA ALA A 83 -11.49 -9.33 -8.49
C ALA A 83 -10.51 -8.32 -9.07
N SER A 84 -11.01 -7.22 -9.64
CA SER A 84 -10.14 -6.17 -10.20
C SER A 84 -9.36 -5.44 -9.12
N GLU A 85 -10.03 -5.10 -8.02
CA GLU A 85 -9.37 -4.45 -6.88
C GLU A 85 -8.35 -5.40 -6.24
N ALA A 86 -8.71 -6.67 -6.09
CA ALA A 86 -7.80 -7.68 -5.55
C ALA A 86 -6.56 -7.85 -6.43
N ARG A 87 -6.74 -7.81 -7.75
CA ARG A 87 -5.62 -7.89 -8.69
C ARG A 87 -4.70 -6.69 -8.57
N ARG A 88 -5.27 -5.48 -8.50
CA ARG A 88 -4.46 -4.27 -8.35
C ARG A 88 -3.71 -4.26 -7.03
N PHE A 89 -4.35 -4.73 -5.96
CA PHE A 89 -3.68 -4.86 -4.66
C PHE A 89 -2.52 -5.85 -4.73
N THR A 90 -2.71 -6.98 -5.41
CA THR A 90 -1.64 -7.96 -5.64
C THR A 90 -0.48 -7.33 -6.39
N TRP A 91 -0.73 -6.58 -7.46
CA TRP A 91 0.32 -5.89 -8.20
C TRP A 91 1.08 -4.89 -7.32
N LEU A 92 0.35 -4.14 -6.53
CA LEU A 92 0.95 -3.16 -5.61
C LEU A 92 1.89 -3.85 -4.62
N VAL A 93 1.43 -4.91 -3.99
CA VAL A 93 2.23 -5.67 -3.02
C VAL A 93 3.47 -6.25 -3.70
N ASP A 94 3.31 -6.83 -4.89
CA ASP A 94 4.43 -7.42 -5.64
C ASP A 94 5.50 -6.36 -5.96
N VAL A 95 5.09 -5.22 -6.48
CA VAL A 95 6.01 -4.14 -6.84
C VAL A 95 6.73 -3.61 -5.60
N PHE A 96 6.00 -3.33 -4.54
CA PHE A 96 6.59 -2.79 -3.32
C PHE A 96 7.52 -3.81 -2.65
N TYR A 97 7.15 -5.08 -2.68
CA TYR A 97 7.99 -6.15 -2.16
C TYR A 97 9.33 -6.21 -2.90
N ASP A 98 9.29 -6.17 -4.23
CA ASP A 98 10.50 -6.25 -5.05
C ASP A 98 11.43 -5.04 -4.84
N HIS A 99 10.86 -3.88 -4.56
CA HIS A 99 11.63 -2.65 -4.34
C HIS A 99 11.95 -2.37 -2.88
N LYS A 100 11.61 -3.29 -1.98
CA LYS A 100 11.86 -3.16 -0.54
C LYS A 100 11.23 -1.90 0.04
N VAL A 101 10.09 -1.51 -0.51
CA VAL A 101 9.25 -0.46 0.06
C VAL A 101 8.58 -1.01 1.31
N LYS A 102 8.57 -0.23 2.39
CA LYS A 102 7.86 -0.60 3.60
C LYS A 102 6.38 -0.26 3.40
N LEU A 103 5.52 -1.25 3.56
CA LEU A 103 4.08 -1.09 3.36
C LEU A 103 3.35 -1.33 4.67
N ILE A 104 2.68 -0.29 5.15
CA ILE A 104 1.90 -0.34 6.37
C ILE A 104 0.43 -0.21 5.98
N VAL A 105 -0.38 -1.19 6.34
CA VAL A 105 -1.78 -1.22 5.95
C VAL A 105 -2.70 -1.24 7.15
N THR A 106 -3.87 -0.62 7.01
CA THR A 106 -5.02 -0.89 7.87
C THR A 106 -6.07 -1.59 7.03
N ALA A 107 -6.71 -2.59 7.60
CA ALA A 107 -7.65 -3.44 6.87
C ALA A 107 -8.86 -3.78 7.73
N ASP A 108 -9.95 -4.16 7.07
CA ASP A 108 -11.21 -4.51 7.76
C ASP A 108 -11.15 -5.89 8.39
N CYS A 109 -10.18 -6.71 8.00
CA CYS A 109 -10.04 -8.09 8.51
C CYS A 109 -8.56 -8.50 8.44
N ALA A 110 -8.27 -9.70 8.94
CA ALA A 110 -6.92 -10.25 8.84
C ALA A 110 -6.53 -10.46 7.38
N ALA A 111 -5.23 -10.41 7.10
CA ALA A 111 -4.71 -10.47 5.72
C ALA A 111 -5.18 -11.74 4.98
N ASP A 112 -5.22 -12.88 5.65
CA ASP A 112 -5.64 -14.14 5.03
C ASP A 112 -7.14 -14.20 4.72
N ALA A 113 -7.93 -13.29 5.24
CA ALA A 113 -9.36 -13.18 4.98
C ALA A 113 -9.73 -12.09 3.98
N LEU A 114 -8.75 -11.36 3.44
CA LEU A 114 -9.00 -10.20 2.57
C LEU A 114 -9.67 -10.58 1.23
N TYR A 115 -9.28 -11.70 0.66
CA TYR A 115 -9.85 -12.15 -0.61
C TYR A 115 -9.82 -13.66 -0.68
N THR A 116 -10.95 -14.31 -0.39
CA THR A 116 -11.07 -15.76 -0.31
C THR A 116 -12.05 -16.34 -1.31
N GLU A 117 -12.82 -15.49 -1.99
CA GLU A 117 -13.85 -15.93 -2.94
C GLU A 117 -13.65 -15.20 -4.26
N GLY A 118 -13.59 -15.89 -5.34
CA GLY A 118 -13.53 -15.28 -6.66
C GLY A 118 -12.30 -15.67 -7.45
N THR A 119 -12.14 -15.03 -8.58
CA THR A 119 -11.08 -15.34 -9.54
C THR A 119 -9.71 -15.17 -8.88
N GLN A 120 -8.87 -16.20 -8.93
CA GLN A 120 -7.51 -16.18 -8.41
C GLN A 120 -7.41 -15.99 -6.90
N ALA A 121 -8.48 -16.32 -6.17
CA ALA A 121 -8.43 -16.26 -4.71
C ALA A 121 -7.36 -17.18 -4.12
N GLY A 122 -7.10 -18.31 -4.77
CA GLY A 122 -6.03 -19.22 -4.34
C GLY A 122 -4.64 -18.60 -4.46
N GLU A 123 -4.40 -17.83 -5.50
CA GLU A 123 -3.13 -17.15 -5.71
C GLU A 123 -2.93 -15.99 -4.74
N PHE A 124 -4.00 -15.49 -4.15
CA PHE A 124 -3.93 -14.40 -3.19
C PHE A 124 -3.16 -14.82 -1.91
N ALA A 125 -3.06 -16.12 -1.65
CA ALA A 125 -2.24 -16.62 -0.53
C ALA A 125 -0.78 -16.16 -0.63
N ARG A 126 -0.25 -16.05 -1.85
CA ARG A 126 1.11 -15.52 -2.08
C ARG A 126 1.21 -14.05 -1.69
N THR A 127 0.17 -13.28 -2.00
CA THR A 127 0.10 -11.87 -1.60
C THR A 127 0.10 -11.74 -0.08
N VAL A 128 -0.66 -12.58 0.61
CA VAL A 128 -0.67 -12.63 2.08
C VAL A 128 0.70 -12.98 2.63
N SER A 129 1.37 -13.96 2.04
CA SER A 129 2.72 -14.35 2.46
C SER A 129 3.71 -13.20 2.32
N ARG A 130 3.63 -12.45 1.23
CA ARG A 130 4.49 -11.29 1.01
C ARG A 130 4.20 -10.18 2.01
N LEU A 131 2.93 -9.90 2.30
CA LEU A 131 2.56 -8.92 3.32
C LEU A 131 3.15 -9.30 4.68
N THR A 132 3.10 -10.58 5.03
CA THR A 132 3.68 -11.06 6.28
C THR A 132 5.18 -10.88 6.30
N GLU A 133 5.86 -11.22 5.22
CA GLU A 133 7.31 -11.06 5.11
C GLU A 133 7.71 -9.59 5.17
N MET A 134 6.92 -8.70 4.58
CA MET A 134 7.18 -7.26 4.59
C MET A 134 7.16 -6.65 5.99
N ASN A 135 6.60 -7.36 6.96
CA ASN A 135 6.63 -6.96 8.36
C ASN A 135 7.75 -7.65 9.15
N SER A 136 8.56 -8.48 8.50
CA SER A 136 9.67 -9.16 9.18
C SER A 136 10.83 -8.20 9.43
N ARG A 137 11.65 -8.52 10.45
CA ARG A 137 12.84 -7.72 10.77
C ARG A 137 13.81 -7.69 9.59
N GLU A 138 14.00 -8.83 8.95
CA GLU A 138 14.92 -8.98 7.84
C GLU A 138 14.53 -8.08 6.67
N TYR A 139 13.25 -8.04 6.34
CA TYR A 139 12.75 -7.17 5.27
C TYR A 139 12.88 -5.70 5.63
N LEU A 140 12.48 -5.33 6.85
CA LEU A 140 12.49 -3.94 7.30
C LEU A 140 13.91 -3.37 7.40
N ALA A 141 14.90 -4.22 7.57
CA ALA A 141 16.31 -3.83 7.62
C ALA A 141 16.93 -3.62 6.24
N GLN A 142 16.28 -4.10 5.17
CA GLN A 142 16.82 -3.98 3.81
C GLN A 142 16.65 -2.56 3.27
N PRO A 143 17.64 -2.05 2.53
CA PRO A 143 17.52 -0.72 1.95
C PRO A 143 16.51 -0.69 0.82
N HIS A 144 15.86 0.45 0.64
CA HIS A 144 14.94 0.69 -0.45
C HIS A 144 15.67 0.62 -1.80
N ILE A 145 15.04 -0.02 -2.77
CA ILE A 145 15.56 -0.13 -4.14
C ILE A 145 14.71 0.76 -5.04
N ALA A 146 15.26 1.93 -5.38
CA ALA A 146 14.51 2.92 -6.16
C ALA A 146 14.43 2.59 -7.65
N GLY A 147 15.42 1.91 -8.18
CA GLY A 147 15.47 1.71 -9.62
C GLY A 147 15.63 0.32 -10.14
#